data_b63a3a38187e61247324232ed566b21a
#
_entry.id   b63a3a38187e61247324232ed566b21a
#
_cell.length_a   1.000
_cell.length_b   1.000
_cell.length_c   1.000
_cell.angle_alpha   90.00
_cell.angle_beta   90.00
_cell.angle_gamma   90.00
#
_symmetry.space_group_name_H-M   'P 1'
#
loop_
_entity.id
_entity.type
_entity.pdbx_description
1 polymer ?
#
loop_
_entity_poly.entity_id
_entity_poly.type
_entity_poly.pdbx_seq_one_letter_code
_entity_poly.pdbx_strand_id
1 'polypeptide(L)'
;MKWSKKIILACIALGATISLTACGKNQEDASGKVEIEFFNQKKEMTQTIQEIAKDFEAKNPDIHVKVVDVPNAGEVIKTRMLAGDVPDVINLYPQSIELKEWAKAGYLEDLTEEPYLENIKNGYAQRFAIEDRVYSIPLTANVYGFYYNKTAFEEMGIQAPETWAEFEKIVAEIKDQNKVPFAIAGAEGWTLNGYHQLAIATAAGGEEEANNVWRFSEVNGINAESKEMQKD
;
A
#
# COMPACT_ATOMS: atom_id res chain seq x y z
N MET A 1 13.53 61.88 -34.93
CA MET A 1 13.86 61.00 -33.81
C MET A 1 13.59 59.55 -34.24
N LYS A 2 14.56 58.87 -34.87
CA LYS A 2 14.46 57.52 -35.40
C LYS A 2 15.40 56.59 -34.61
N TRP A 3 15.00 56.29 -33.42
CA TRP A 3 15.66 55.30 -32.60
C TRP A 3 14.64 54.25 -32.17
N SER A 4 14.94 53.00 -32.22
CA SER A 4 14.35 51.90 -31.45
C SER A 4 13.83 50.66 -32.16
N LYS A 5 13.85 50.52 -33.49
CA LYS A 5 13.44 49.26 -34.13
C LYS A 5 14.52 48.17 -34.16
N LYS A 6 15.79 48.51 -33.99
CA LYS A 6 16.93 47.57 -34.01
C LYS A 6 17.27 46.98 -32.62
N ILE A 7 16.89 47.66 -31.54
CA ILE A 7 17.14 47.19 -30.19
C ILE A 7 16.09 46.16 -29.73
N ILE A 8 14.85 46.27 -30.23
CA ILE A 8 13.79 45.34 -29.92
C ILE A 8 13.99 43.96 -30.56
N LEU A 9 14.63 43.90 -31.76
CA LEU A 9 14.95 42.61 -32.38
C LEU A 9 16.12 41.88 -31.71
N ALA A 10 17.05 42.59 -31.06
CA ALA A 10 18.17 41.96 -30.34
C ALA A 10 17.76 41.34 -29.00
N CYS A 11 16.76 41.89 -28.34
CA CYS A 11 16.24 41.32 -27.09
C CYS A 11 15.36 40.09 -27.30
N ILE A 12 14.71 39.93 -28.45
CA ILE A 12 13.89 38.76 -28.78
C ILE A 12 14.76 37.56 -29.19
N ALA A 13 15.95 37.82 -29.79
CA ALA A 13 16.88 36.75 -30.17
C ALA A 13 17.67 36.17 -28.96
N LEU A 14 17.79 36.90 -27.84
CA LEU A 14 18.48 36.43 -26.64
C LEU A 14 17.53 35.70 -25.65
N GLY A 15 16.22 35.87 -25.82
CA GLY A 15 15.20 35.21 -24.98
C GLY A 15 14.77 33.80 -25.44
N ALA A 16 15.20 33.37 -26.64
CA ALA A 16 14.73 32.11 -27.25
C ALA A 16 15.66 30.91 -27.02
N THR A 17 16.77 31.05 -26.29
CA THR A 17 17.75 29.97 -26.06
C THR A 17 17.74 29.38 -24.64
N ILE A 18 16.80 29.75 -23.79
CA ILE A 18 16.75 29.24 -22.40
C ILE A 18 15.60 28.22 -22.17
N SER A 19 14.88 27.80 -23.22
CA SER A 19 13.67 26.99 -23.01
C SER A 19 13.80 25.52 -23.45
N LEU A 20 14.98 24.91 -23.50
CA LEU A 20 15.13 23.52 -23.97
C LEU A 20 15.97 22.62 -23.05
N THR A 21 16.00 22.93 -21.74
CA THR A 21 16.54 21.98 -20.75
C THR A 21 15.51 21.61 -19.69
N ALA A 22 14.28 21.32 -20.11
CA ALA A 22 13.25 20.72 -19.28
C ALA A 22 13.01 19.27 -19.72
N CYS A 23 14.08 18.47 -19.79
CA CYS A 23 13.99 17.03 -19.92
C CYS A 23 14.88 16.38 -18.88
N GLY A 24 14.24 15.69 -17.90
CA GLY A 24 14.89 14.75 -17.00
C GLY A 24 15.85 15.41 -16.00
N LYS A 25 15.33 15.99 -14.93
CA LYS A 25 16.15 16.15 -13.74
C LYS A 25 16.38 14.74 -13.18
N ASN A 26 17.51 14.13 -13.54
CA ASN A 26 18.11 13.16 -12.64
C ASN A 26 18.36 13.95 -11.34
N GLN A 27 17.62 13.57 -10.29
CA GLN A 27 17.79 14.20 -8.99
C GLN A 27 19.09 13.63 -8.44
N GLU A 28 20.19 14.39 -8.53
CA GLU A 28 21.46 14.01 -7.93
C GLU A 28 21.45 14.46 -6.46
N ASP A 29 21.96 13.61 -5.58
CA ASP A 29 22.19 13.99 -4.20
C ASP A 29 23.40 14.95 -4.07
N ALA A 30 23.69 15.40 -2.85
CA ALA A 30 24.81 16.27 -2.57
C ALA A 30 26.19 15.63 -2.87
N SER A 31 26.25 14.33 -3.11
CA SER A 31 27.46 13.58 -3.47
C SER A 31 27.61 13.33 -4.98
N GLY A 32 26.63 13.74 -5.79
CA GLY A 32 26.58 13.53 -7.24
C GLY A 32 26.05 12.15 -7.64
N LYS A 33 25.40 11.43 -6.74
CA LYS A 33 24.74 10.16 -7.03
C LYS A 33 23.30 10.38 -7.49
N VAL A 34 22.79 9.48 -8.30
CA VAL A 34 21.36 9.42 -8.61
C VAL A 34 20.57 9.11 -7.34
N GLU A 35 19.71 10.03 -6.91
CA GLU A 35 18.83 9.81 -5.77
C GLU A 35 17.54 9.12 -6.23
N ILE A 36 17.18 8.00 -5.60
CA ILE A 36 15.90 7.30 -5.74
C ILE A 36 15.12 7.47 -4.44
N GLU A 37 13.96 8.10 -4.50
CA GLU A 37 13.10 8.23 -3.34
C GLU A 37 12.21 7.00 -3.15
N PHE A 38 12.38 6.32 -2.00
CA PHE A 38 11.50 5.24 -1.56
C PHE A 38 10.54 5.76 -0.48
N PHE A 39 9.29 5.99 -0.85
CA PHE A 39 8.26 6.43 0.09
C PHE A 39 7.66 5.25 0.83
N ASN A 40 7.86 5.19 2.15
CA ASN A 40 7.42 4.09 3.00
C ASN A 40 6.14 4.44 3.77
N GLN A 41 5.07 3.67 3.56
CA GLN A 41 3.83 3.78 4.34
C GLN A 41 3.80 2.81 5.54
N LYS A 42 4.67 1.80 5.56
CA LYS A 42 4.66 0.72 6.54
C LYS A 42 5.77 0.90 7.57
N LYS A 43 5.49 1.67 8.63
CA LYS A 43 6.47 2.07 9.64
C LYS A 43 7.24 0.92 10.28
N GLU A 44 6.57 -0.20 10.52
CA GLU A 44 7.19 -1.40 11.10
C GLU A 44 8.25 -2.03 10.19
N MET A 45 8.30 -1.66 8.91
CA MET A 45 9.30 -2.12 7.95
C MET A 45 10.43 -1.13 7.69
N THR A 46 10.39 0.06 8.26
CA THR A 46 11.36 1.13 7.97
C THR A 46 12.81 0.67 8.12
N GLN A 47 13.15 0.02 9.22
CA GLN A 47 14.49 -0.49 9.45
C GLN A 47 14.90 -1.54 8.39
N THR A 48 14.03 -2.49 8.10
CA THR A 48 14.28 -3.54 7.09
C THR A 48 14.49 -2.92 5.71
N ILE A 49 13.67 -1.92 5.33
CA ILE A 49 13.82 -1.22 4.04
C ILE A 49 15.15 -0.47 3.99
N GLN A 50 15.55 0.19 5.08
CA GLN A 50 16.86 0.87 5.17
C GLN A 50 18.04 -0.10 5.04
N GLU A 51 17.95 -1.31 5.60
CA GLU A 51 18.97 -2.35 5.44
C GLU A 51 19.03 -2.85 4.00
N ILE A 52 17.88 -3.09 3.36
CA ILE A 52 17.81 -3.47 1.93
C ILE A 52 18.38 -2.36 1.05
N ALA A 53 18.06 -1.08 1.34
CA ALA A 53 18.59 0.05 0.61
C ALA A 53 20.14 0.10 0.69
N LYS A 54 20.73 -0.12 1.86
CA LYS A 54 22.20 -0.20 2.03
C LYS A 54 22.82 -1.33 1.21
N ASP A 55 22.19 -2.50 1.21
CA ASP A 55 22.68 -3.64 0.44
C ASP A 55 22.58 -3.39 -1.08
N PHE A 56 21.56 -2.64 -1.50
CA PHE A 56 21.40 -2.20 -2.89
C PHE A 56 22.46 -1.17 -3.27
N GLU A 57 22.68 -0.14 -2.46
CA GLU A 57 23.70 0.88 -2.67
C GLU A 57 25.11 0.31 -2.70
N ALA A 58 25.39 -0.70 -1.88
CA ALA A 58 26.69 -1.38 -1.90
C ALA A 58 26.99 -2.06 -3.24
N LYS A 59 25.94 -2.49 -3.96
CA LYS A 59 26.04 -3.10 -5.30
C LYS A 59 25.94 -2.06 -6.43
N ASN A 60 25.40 -0.89 -6.14
CA ASN A 60 25.15 0.19 -7.09
C ASN A 60 25.69 1.51 -6.52
N PRO A 61 27.02 1.72 -6.53
CA PRO A 61 27.66 2.82 -5.80
C PRO A 61 27.29 4.21 -6.31
N ASP A 62 26.77 4.33 -7.52
CA ASP A 62 26.34 5.58 -8.14
C ASP A 62 24.87 5.94 -7.82
N ILE A 63 24.18 5.11 -7.01
CA ILE A 63 22.80 5.33 -6.59
C ILE A 63 22.74 5.58 -5.10
N HIS A 64 21.86 6.47 -4.67
CA HIS A 64 21.47 6.70 -3.28
C HIS A 64 19.95 6.47 -3.12
N VAL A 65 19.54 5.65 -2.16
CA VAL A 65 18.13 5.38 -1.87
C VAL A 65 17.69 6.13 -0.63
N LYS A 66 16.93 7.18 -0.82
CA LYS A 66 16.34 7.98 0.24
C LYS A 66 15.03 7.38 0.72
N VAL A 67 15.06 6.71 1.86
CA VAL A 67 13.85 6.17 2.49
C VAL A 67 13.12 7.29 3.23
N VAL A 68 11.91 7.60 2.78
CA VAL A 68 11.02 8.61 3.38
C VAL A 68 9.98 7.93 4.24
N ASP A 69 10.00 8.21 5.54
CA ASP A 69 9.05 7.75 6.55
C ASP A 69 8.47 8.97 7.28
N VAL A 70 7.17 9.20 7.13
CA VAL A 70 6.50 10.37 7.69
C VAL A 70 5.24 9.98 8.45
N PRO A 71 4.81 10.77 9.45
CA PRO A 71 3.51 10.59 10.08
C PRO A 71 2.38 10.69 9.06
N ASN A 72 1.33 9.88 9.23
CA ASN A 72 0.17 9.87 8.33
C ASN A 72 0.54 9.66 6.84
N ALA A 73 1.53 8.82 6.59
CA ALA A 73 2.10 8.60 5.26
C ALA A 73 1.04 8.35 4.16
N GLY A 74 -0.07 7.66 4.49
CA GLY A 74 -1.17 7.42 3.56
C GLY A 74 -1.83 8.71 3.04
N GLU A 75 -2.01 9.72 3.89
CA GLU A 75 -2.59 11.00 3.47
C GLU A 75 -1.53 11.90 2.81
N VAL A 76 -0.29 11.83 3.27
CA VAL A 76 0.82 12.59 2.69
C VAL A 76 1.06 12.16 1.25
N ILE A 77 1.11 10.86 0.95
CA ILE A 77 1.32 10.38 -0.41
C ILE A 77 0.19 10.81 -1.35
N LYS A 78 -1.06 10.76 -0.92
CA LYS A 78 -2.20 11.23 -1.73
C LYS A 78 -2.03 12.71 -2.11
N THR A 79 -1.67 13.53 -1.14
CA THR A 79 -1.45 14.97 -1.36
C THR A 79 -0.29 15.23 -2.33
N ARG A 80 0.81 14.50 -2.19
CA ARG A 80 1.96 14.59 -3.10
C ARG A 80 1.59 14.20 -4.53
N MET A 81 0.92 13.05 -4.70
CA MET A 81 0.47 12.58 -6.02
C MET A 81 -0.47 13.57 -6.71
N LEU A 82 -1.40 14.17 -5.96
CA LEU A 82 -2.28 15.23 -6.49
C LEU A 82 -1.51 16.49 -6.92
N ALA A 83 -0.40 16.77 -6.28
CA ALA A 83 0.48 17.90 -6.63
C ALA A 83 1.46 17.56 -7.78
N GLY A 84 1.46 16.33 -8.27
CA GLY A 84 2.44 15.86 -9.27
C GLY A 84 3.84 15.58 -8.69
N ASP A 85 3.95 15.52 -7.36
CA ASP A 85 5.17 15.17 -6.63
C ASP A 85 5.20 13.65 -6.40
N VAL A 86 5.67 12.93 -7.41
CA VAL A 86 5.63 11.46 -7.48
C VAL A 86 6.98 10.89 -7.02
N PRO A 87 7.02 10.09 -5.94
CA PRO A 87 8.22 9.34 -5.57
C PRO A 87 8.57 8.26 -6.61
N ASP A 88 9.84 7.88 -6.68
CA ASP A 88 10.30 6.84 -7.62
C ASP A 88 9.76 5.45 -7.24
N VAL A 89 9.69 5.16 -5.94
CA VAL A 89 9.14 3.91 -5.40
C VAL A 89 8.18 4.22 -4.25
N ILE A 90 7.00 3.60 -4.29
CA ILE A 90 5.96 3.79 -3.27
C ILE A 90 5.63 2.45 -2.62
N ASN A 91 5.85 2.33 -1.31
CA ASN A 91 5.32 1.22 -0.52
C ASN A 91 3.91 1.58 -0.04
N LEU A 92 2.89 0.89 -0.54
CA LEU A 92 1.49 1.13 -0.20
C LEU A 92 0.72 -0.18 -0.03
N TYR A 93 -0.47 -0.07 0.53
CA TYR A 93 -1.38 -1.21 0.64
C TYR A 93 -2.15 -1.40 -0.68
N PRO A 94 -2.06 -2.59 -1.32
CA PRO A 94 -2.57 -2.80 -2.68
C PRO A 94 -4.10 -2.80 -2.78
N GLN A 95 -4.81 -2.93 -1.64
CA GLN A 95 -6.26 -2.81 -1.59
C GLN A 95 -6.76 -1.36 -1.64
N SER A 96 -5.87 -0.38 -1.60
CA SER A 96 -6.28 1.02 -1.68
C SER A 96 -6.82 1.35 -3.08
N ILE A 97 -7.83 2.22 -3.14
CA ILE A 97 -8.39 2.67 -4.40
C ILE A 97 -7.37 3.46 -5.22
N GLU A 98 -6.45 4.11 -4.55
CA GLU A 98 -5.39 4.93 -5.14
C GLU A 98 -4.50 4.13 -6.09
N LEU A 99 -4.21 2.86 -5.80
CA LEU A 99 -3.43 2.03 -6.71
C LEU A 99 -4.09 1.96 -8.10
N LYS A 100 -5.40 1.73 -8.14
CA LYS A 100 -6.17 1.67 -9.39
C LYS A 100 -6.20 3.02 -10.11
N GLU A 101 -6.42 4.09 -9.36
CA GLU A 101 -6.47 5.45 -9.93
C GLU A 101 -5.12 5.88 -10.48
N TRP A 102 -4.03 5.64 -9.76
CA TRP A 102 -2.68 5.99 -10.19
C TRP A 102 -2.21 5.15 -11.38
N ALA A 103 -2.54 3.86 -11.41
CA ALA A 103 -2.26 3.02 -12.58
C ALA A 103 -3.00 3.53 -13.83
N LYS A 104 -4.29 3.84 -13.72
CA LYS A 104 -5.09 4.41 -14.82
C LYS A 104 -4.62 5.80 -15.27
N ALA A 105 -4.10 6.58 -14.34
CA ALA A 105 -3.54 7.91 -14.63
C ALA A 105 -2.12 7.85 -15.23
N GLY A 106 -1.49 6.68 -15.31
CA GLY A 106 -0.15 6.49 -15.86
C GLY A 106 0.98 6.92 -14.92
N TYR A 107 0.73 6.99 -13.62
CA TYR A 107 1.76 7.26 -12.61
C TYR A 107 2.56 6.02 -12.23
N LEU A 108 2.03 4.82 -12.50
CA LEU A 108 2.68 3.56 -12.14
C LEU A 108 3.15 2.83 -13.41
N GLU A 109 4.34 2.26 -13.32
CA GLU A 109 4.92 1.44 -14.39
C GLU A 109 4.18 0.10 -14.51
N ASP A 110 3.94 -0.35 -15.73
CA ASP A 110 3.40 -1.67 -16.04
C ASP A 110 4.51 -2.71 -15.93
N LEU A 111 4.40 -3.56 -14.92
CA LEU A 111 5.39 -4.58 -14.58
C LEU A 111 5.03 -5.97 -15.15
N THR A 112 3.98 -6.08 -15.96
CA THR A 112 3.38 -7.36 -16.38
C THR A 112 4.39 -8.32 -17.03
N GLU A 113 5.29 -7.77 -17.84
CA GLU A 113 6.29 -8.57 -18.57
C GLU A 113 7.63 -8.70 -17.82
N GLU A 114 7.70 -8.22 -16.59
CA GLU A 114 8.94 -8.23 -15.83
C GLU A 114 9.32 -9.63 -15.35
N PRO A 115 10.51 -10.13 -15.69
CA PRO A 115 10.91 -11.53 -15.41
C PRO A 115 11.03 -11.85 -13.92
N TYR A 116 11.24 -10.84 -13.05
CA TYR A 116 11.30 -11.07 -11.61
C TYR A 116 9.95 -11.44 -10.99
N LEU A 117 8.83 -11.24 -11.69
CA LEU A 117 7.50 -11.68 -11.22
C LEU A 117 7.41 -13.21 -11.10
N GLU A 118 8.21 -13.96 -11.84
CA GLU A 118 8.30 -15.43 -11.72
C GLU A 118 8.78 -15.88 -10.33
N ASN A 119 9.50 -15.01 -9.62
CA ASN A 119 9.95 -15.27 -8.25
C ASN A 119 8.84 -15.09 -7.20
N ILE A 120 7.72 -14.48 -7.59
CA ILE A 120 6.57 -14.23 -6.69
C ILE A 120 5.73 -15.51 -6.61
N LYS A 121 5.69 -16.11 -5.42
CA LYS A 121 5.00 -17.38 -5.19
C LYS A 121 3.48 -17.24 -5.22
N ASN A 122 2.79 -18.32 -5.54
CA ASN A 122 1.36 -18.52 -5.36
C ASN A 122 0.47 -17.48 -6.09
N GLY A 123 0.91 -16.93 -7.21
CA GLY A 123 0.13 -15.97 -7.97
C GLY A 123 -0.11 -14.62 -7.27
N TYR A 124 0.64 -14.31 -6.22
CA TYR A 124 0.44 -13.07 -5.47
C TYR A 124 0.68 -11.81 -6.31
N ALA A 125 1.51 -11.87 -7.35
CA ALA A 125 1.72 -10.74 -8.25
C ALA A 125 0.42 -10.37 -8.99
N GLN A 126 -0.37 -11.38 -9.40
CA GLN A 126 -1.60 -11.19 -10.17
C GLN A 126 -2.81 -10.85 -9.30
N ARG A 127 -2.78 -11.10 -7.99
CA ARG A 127 -3.92 -10.86 -7.08
C ARG A 127 -4.41 -9.40 -7.07
N PHE A 128 -3.53 -8.48 -7.37
CA PHE A 128 -3.82 -7.05 -7.40
C PHE A 128 -3.65 -6.46 -8.80
N ALA A 129 -3.70 -7.29 -9.82
CA ALA A 129 -3.72 -6.84 -11.21
C ALA A 129 -4.92 -5.92 -11.47
N ILE A 130 -4.72 -4.93 -12.32
CA ILE A 130 -5.72 -3.96 -12.74
C ILE A 130 -5.85 -4.11 -14.25
N GLU A 131 -7.04 -4.55 -14.72
CA GLU A 131 -7.28 -4.80 -16.15
C GLU A 131 -6.21 -5.75 -16.75
N ASP A 132 -5.92 -6.85 -16.02
CA ASP A 132 -4.93 -7.88 -16.35
C ASP A 132 -3.47 -7.42 -16.37
N ARG A 133 -3.17 -6.23 -15.83
CA ARG A 133 -1.81 -5.69 -15.73
C ARG A 133 -1.33 -5.59 -14.29
N VAL A 134 -0.06 -5.88 -14.09
CA VAL A 134 0.61 -5.84 -12.78
C VAL A 134 1.32 -4.51 -12.61
N TYR A 135 0.95 -3.76 -11.58
CA TYR A 135 1.54 -2.46 -11.24
C TYR A 135 2.22 -2.44 -9.86
N SER A 136 2.27 -3.59 -9.19
CA SER A 136 2.84 -3.66 -7.85
C SER A 136 3.47 -5.01 -7.58
N ILE A 137 4.52 -5.01 -6.75
CA ILE A 137 5.21 -6.20 -6.27
C ILE A 137 4.84 -6.43 -4.81
N PRO A 138 4.24 -7.58 -4.44
CA PRO A 138 3.95 -7.89 -3.05
C PRO A 138 5.24 -8.15 -2.27
N LEU A 139 5.45 -7.40 -1.19
CA LEU A 139 6.62 -7.57 -0.31
C LEU A 139 6.33 -8.53 0.85
N THR A 140 5.12 -8.47 1.39
CA THR A 140 4.71 -9.23 2.59
C THR A 140 3.26 -9.67 2.48
N ALA A 141 2.92 -10.74 3.19
CA ALA A 141 1.55 -11.15 3.43
C ALA A 141 1.21 -10.93 4.91
N ASN A 142 0.06 -10.33 5.17
CA ASN A 142 -0.49 -10.23 6.52
C ASN A 142 -1.49 -11.35 6.76
N VAL A 143 -1.51 -11.85 7.98
CA VAL A 143 -2.47 -12.85 8.43
C VAL A 143 -3.41 -12.20 9.42
N TYR A 144 -4.72 -12.30 9.16
CA TYR A 144 -5.75 -11.91 10.09
C TYR A 144 -6.31 -13.13 10.79
N GLY A 145 -6.60 -12.99 12.08
CA GLY A 145 -7.16 -14.06 12.87
C GLY A 145 -7.23 -13.69 14.35
N PHE A 146 -7.68 -14.64 15.16
CA PHE A 146 -7.65 -14.53 16.60
C PHE A 146 -6.35 -15.12 17.13
N TYR A 147 -5.57 -14.30 17.80
CA TYR A 147 -4.39 -14.74 18.54
C TYR A 147 -4.81 -15.01 19.98
N TYR A 148 -4.42 -16.15 20.54
CA TYR A 148 -4.73 -16.49 21.91
C TYR A 148 -3.46 -16.77 22.73
N ASN A 149 -3.52 -16.48 24.02
CA ASN A 149 -2.46 -16.79 24.95
C ASN A 149 -2.55 -18.28 25.34
N LYS A 150 -1.63 -19.10 24.82
CA LYS A 150 -1.60 -20.55 25.06
C LYS A 150 -1.50 -20.89 26.53
N THR A 151 -0.62 -20.21 27.28
CA THR A 151 -0.45 -20.44 28.73
C THR A 151 -1.75 -20.17 29.48
N ALA A 152 -2.44 -19.07 29.20
CA ALA A 152 -3.71 -18.75 29.83
C ALA A 152 -4.79 -19.76 29.49
N PHE A 153 -4.82 -20.30 28.27
CA PHE A 153 -5.77 -21.35 27.85
C PHE A 153 -5.47 -22.66 28.58
N GLU A 154 -4.20 -23.04 28.69
CA GLU A 154 -3.77 -24.24 29.43
C GLU A 154 -4.13 -24.14 30.92
N GLU A 155 -3.87 -23.01 31.58
CA GLU A 155 -4.24 -22.76 32.98
C GLU A 155 -5.75 -22.81 33.20
N MET A 156 -6.56 -22.41 32.24
CA MET A 156 -8.03 -22.47 32.30
C MET A 156 -8.60 -23.80 31.82
N GLY A 157 -7.79 -24.71 31.31
CA GLY A 157 -8.24 -25.98 30.74
C GLY A 157 -9.04 -25.83 29.44
N ILE A 158 -8.82 -24.73 28.68
CA ILE A 158 -9.50 -24.39 27.45
C ILE A 158 -8.62 -24.77 26.26
N GLN A 159 -9.24 -25.32 25.21
CA GLN A 159 -8.59 -25.55 23.91
C GLN A 159 -9.03 -24.53 22.88
N ALA A 160 -8.20 -24.33 21.84
CA ALA A 160 -8.58 -23.45 20.73
C ALA A 160 -9.87 -23.98 20.06
N PRO A 161 -10.85 -23.10 19.80
CA PRO A 161 -12.12 -23.53 19.21
C PRO A 161 -11.95 -23.88 17.73
N GLU A 162 -12.65 -24.89 17.26
CA GLU A 162 -12.73 -25.28 15.85
C GLU A 162 -14.03 -24.80 15.20
N THR A 163 -15.01 -24.45 16.02
CA THR A 163 -16.33 -23.97 15.56
C THR A 163 -16.70 -22.65 16.21
N TRP A 164 -17.62 -21.91 15.57
CA TRP A 164 -18.15 -20.67 16.14
C TRP A 164 -18.86 -20.90 17.48
N ALA A 165 -19.63 -21.98 17.59
CA ALA A 165 -20.32 -22.33 18.84
C ALA A 165 -19.34 -22.60 20.00
N GLU A 166 -18.23 -23.27 19.74
CA GLU A 166 -17.17 -23.46 20.74
C GLU A 166 -16.50 -22.14 21.11
N PHE A 167 -16.29 -21.26 20.13
CA PHE A 167 -15.76 -19.93 20.38
C PHE A 167 -16.67 -19.12 21.31
N GLU A 168 -17.97 -19.08 21.05
CA GLU A 168 -18.95 -18.40 21.90
C GLU A 168 -18.98 -18.97 23.32
N LYS A 169 -18.90 -20.30 23.44
CA LYS A 169 -18.80 -20.98 24.72
C LYS A 169 -17.56 -20.55 25.50
N ILE A 170 -16.39 -20.54 24.87
CA ILE A 170 -15.16 -20.11 25.50
C ILE A 170 -15.25 -18.65 25.96
N VAL A 171 -15.85 -17.78 25.17
CA VAL A 171 -16.09 -16.37 25.54
C VAL A 171 -16.93 -16.28 26.81
N ALA A 172 -17.98 -17.07 26.91
CA ALA A 172 -18.84 -17.13 28.11
C ALA A 172 -18.05 -17.64 29.33
N GLU A 173 -17.32 -18.75 29.19
CA GLU A 173 -16.50 -19.33 30.26
C GLU A 173 -15.45 -18.37 30.82
N ILE A 174 -14.80 -17.58 29.94
CA ILE A 174 -13.84 -16.57 30.37
C ILE A 174 -14.52 -15.44 31.14
N LYS A 175 -15.70 -15.00 30.68
CA LYS A 175 -16.50 -13.98 31.37
C LYS A 175 -16.98 -14.46 32.75
N ASP A 176 -17.41 -15.69 32.85
CA ASP A 176 -17.87 -16.28 34.14
C ASP A 176 -16.74 -16.32 35.19
N GLN A 177 -15.49 -16.36 34.74
CA GLN A 177 -14.34 -16.23 35.62
C GLN A 177 -13.94 -14.77 35.93
N ASN A 178 -14.79 -13.78 35.57
CA ASN A 178 -14.53 -12.35 35.72
C ASN A 178 -13.28 -11.88 34.95
N LYS A 179 -12.95 -12.54 33.84
CA LYS A 179 -11.84 -12.15 32.95
C LYS A 179 -12.39 -11.50 31.70
N VAL A 180 -11.53 -10.71 31.02
CA VAL A 180 -11.84 -10.07 29.76
C VAL A 180 -11.44 -11.00 28.62
N PRO A 181 -12.41 -11.50 27.80
CA PRO A 181 -12.11 -12.49 26.77
C PRO A 181 -11.36 -11.93 25.55
N PHE A 182 -11.48 -10.62 25.28
CA PHE A 182 -10.86 -9.99 24.13
C PHE A 182 -10.10 -8.72 24.47
N ALA A 183 -8.98 -8.54 23.80
CA ALA A 183 -8.31 -7.25 23.68
C ALA A 183 -8.36 -6.81 22.21
N ILE A 184 -8.86 -5.61 21.95
CA ILE A 184 -8.95 -5.02 20.63
C ILE A 184 -8.22 -3.69 20.66
N ALA A 185 -7.31 -3.48 19.70
CA ALA A 185 -6.60 -2.23 19.54
C ALA A 185 -7.52 -1.17 18.91
N GLY A 186 -8.44 -0.59 19.69
CA GLY A 186 -9.45 0.35 19.22
C GLY A 186 -9.04 1.82 19.23
N ALA A 187 -7.83 2.15 19.67
CA ALA A 187 -7.35 3.52 19.71
C ALA A 187 -7.19 4.15 18.32
N GLU A 188 -6.82 3.32 17.33
CA GLU A 188 -6.77 3.70 15.93
C GLU A 188 -7.91 3.03 15.17
N GLY A 189 -8.81 3.82 14.59
CA GLY A 189 -10.06 3.32 13.96
C GLY A 189 -9.86 2.26 12.89
N TRP A 190 -8.75 2.29 12.15
CA TRP A 190 -8.45 1.33 11.10
C TRP A 190 -8.31 -0.12 11.64
N THR A 191 -7.89 -0.30 12.89
CA THR A 191 -7.72 -1.64 13.49
C THR A 191 -9.03 -2.39 13.64
N LEU A 192 -10.15 -1.68 13.80
CA LEU A 192 -11.50 -2.28 13.87
C LEU A 192 -11.99 -2.75 12.49
N ASN A 193 -11.50 -2.11 11.42
CA ASN A 193 -11.89 -2.48 10.07
C ASN A 193 -11.39 -3.88 9.66
N GLY A 194 -10.31 -4.37 10.25
CA GLY A 194 -9.78 -5.71 9.99
C GLY A 194 -10.79 -6.82 10.27
N TYR A 195 -11.59 -6.69 11.32
CA TYR A 195 -12.65 -7.66 11.65
C TYR A 195 -13.79 -7.64 10.63
N HIS A 196 -14.19 -6.45 10.18
CA HIS A 196 -15.18 -6.31 9.11
C HIS A 196 -14.71 -6.97 7.82
N GLN A 197 -13.46 -6.72 7.41
CA GLN A 197 -12.89 -7.31 6.21
C GLN A 197 -12.83 -8.84 6.30
N LEU A 198 -12.45 -9.39 7.46
CA LEU A 198 -12.41 -10.83 7.69
C LEU A 198 -13.83 -11.44 7.62
N ALA A 199 -14.79 -10.84 8.30
CA ALA A 199 -16.18 -11.32 8.31
C ALA A 199 -16.77 -11.31 6.88
N ILE A 200 -16.59 -10.23 6.15
CA ILE A 200 -17.04 -10.08 4.77
C ILE A 200 -16.37 -11.12 3.85
N ALA A 201 -15.05 -11.27 3.93
CA ALA A 201 -14.32 -12.24 3.12
C ALA A 201 -14.78 -13.69 3.43
N THR A 202 -15.02 -14.00 4.70
CA THR A 202 -15.51 -15.32 5.12
C THR A 202 -16.92 -15.56 4.63
N ALA A 203 -17.81 -14.56 4.75
CA ALA A 203 -19.20 -14.66 4.26
C ALA A 203 -19.27 -14.82 2.73
N ALA A 204 -18.30 -14.27 2.00
CA ALA A 204 -18.16 -14.48 0.55
C ALA A 204 -17.52 -15.82 0.17
N GLY A 205 -17.20 -16.67 1.15
CA GLY A 205 -16.58 -17.98 0.92
C GLY A 205 -15.05 -17.96 0.87
N GLY A 206 -14.43 -16.79 1.08
CA GLY A 206 -12.97 -16.63 1.06
C GLY A 206 -12.35 -16.73 -0.33
N GLU A 207 -13.17 -16.82 -1.37
CA GLU A 207 -12.71 -17.00 -2.75
C GLU A 207 -12.13 -15.71 -3.33
N GLU A 208 -11.07 -15.84 -4.11
CA GLU A 208 -10.43 -14.73 -4.78
C GLU A 208 -11.39 -13.99 -5.71
N GLU A 209 -12.21 -14.71 -6.45
CA GLU A 209 -13.20 -14.16 -7.36
C GLU A 209 -14.23 -13.29 -6.63
N ALA A 210 -14.77 -13.75 -5.50
CA ALA A 210 -15.69 -12.96 -4.69
C ALA A 210 -15.04 -11.67 -4.16
N ASN A 211 -13.78 -11.75 -3.72
CA ASN A 211 -13.02 -10.59 -3.29
C ASN A 211 -12.80 -9.60 -4.44
N ASN A 212 -12.50 -10.08 -5.64
CA ASN A 212 -12.30 -9.24 -6.82
C ASN A 212 -13.61 -8.57 -7.27
N VAL A 213 -14.74 -9.27 -7.22
CA VAL A 213 -16.05 -8.68 -7.51
C VAL A 213 -16.32 -7.50 -6.56
N TRP A 214 -16.05 -7.66 -5.27
CA TRP A 214 -16.29 -6.59 -4.30
C TRP A 214 -15.34 -5.41 -4.44
N ARG A 215 -14.11 -5.68 -4.85
CA ARG A 215 -13.06 -4.69 -4.94
C ARG A 215 -13.11 -3.87 -6.22
N PHE A 216 -13.51 -4.49 -7.33
CA PHE A 216 -13.43 -3.89 -8.66
C PHE A 216 -14.77 -3.70 -9.34
N SER A 217 -15.88 -4.20 -8.77
CA SER A 217 -17.21 -4.02 -9.36
C SER A 217 -17.59 -2.54 -9.36
N GLU A 218 -17.98 -2.06 -10.53
CA GLU A 218 -18.62 -0.75 -10.69
C GLU A 218 -20.12 -0.81 -10.36
N VAL A 219 -20.66 -2.02 -10.23
CA VAL A 219 -22.05 -2.24 -9.85
C VAL A 219 -22.15 -1.92 -8.36
N ASN A 220 -23.03 -0.98 -8.03
CA ASN A 220 -23.50 -0.63 -6.70
C ASN A 220 -23.03 -1.63 -5.66
N GLY A 221 -21.90 -1.35 -5.04
CA GLY A 221 -21.24 -2.27 -4.13
C GLY A 221 -22.19 -2.88 -3.13
N ILE A 222 -21.73 -3.79 -2.34
CA ILE A 222 -22.50 -4.37 -1.24
C ILE A 222 -23.13 -3.23 -0.47
N ASN A 223 -24.44 -3.08 -0.59
CA ASN A 223 -25.18 -2.14 0.23
C ASN A 223 -25.66 -2.84 1.50
N ALA A 224 -26.07 -2.09 2.49
CA ALA A 224 -26.55 -2.62 3.77
C ALA A 224 -27.80 -3.54 3.62
N GLU A 225 -28.40 -3.56 2.45
CA GLU A 225 -29.58 -4.38 2.13
C GLU A 225 -29.18 -5.69 1.43
N SER A 226 -27.90 -5.88 1.06
CA SER A 226 -27.47 -7.13 0.45
C SER A 226 -27.61 -8.29 1.46
N LYS A 227 -28.01 -9.45 0.94
CA LYS A 227 -28.15 -10.66 1.76
C LYS A 227 -26.83 -11.09 2.41
N GLU A 228 -25.73 -10.75 1.79
CA GLU A 228 -24.38 -11.04 2.26
C GLU A 228 -24.03 -10.21 3.50
N MET A 229 -24.51 -8.98 3.57
CA MET A 229 -24.30 -8.09 4.73
C MET A 229 -25.26 -8.37 5.89
N GLN A 230 -26.34 -9.11 5.65
CA GLN A 230 -27.37 -9.43 6.64
C GLN A 230 -27.20 -10.83 7.25
N LYS A 231 -26.21 -11.59 6.82
CA LYS A 231 -25.86 -12.87 7.44
C LYS A 231 -25.07 -12.59 8.71
N ASP A 232 -25.71 -12.89 9.84
CA ASP A 232 -25.10 -12.88 11.18
C ASP A 232 -24.00 -13.93 11.34
#